data_2531a1a4e8e44717c86afbe71f893c63
#
_entry.id   2531a1a4e8e44717c86afbe71f893c63
#
_cell.length_a   1.000
_cell.length_b   1.000
_cell.length_c   1.000
_cell.angle_alpha   90.00
_cell.angle_beta   90.00
_cell.angle_gamma   90.00
#
_symmetry.space_group_name_H-M   'P 1'
#
loop_
_entity.id
_entity.type
_entity.pdbx_description
1 polymer ?
#
loop_
_entity_poly.entity_id
_entity_poly.type
_entity_poly.pdbx_seq_one_letter_code
_entity_poly.pdbx_strand_id
1 'polypeptide(L)'
;MNVIDTKNAPGAIGPYSQAYEANGFVITSGQIPVNPADGTVPEGIAAQAEQSCKNVGAILEAAGVDFTKVLKTTCFLADMGDFAAFNEVYAKYFTSKPARSCVAVKALPKNEIGRAHV
;
A
#
# COMPACT_ATOMS: atom_id res chain seq x y z
N MET A 1 20.31 9.57 -4.25
CA MET A 1 19.20 9.00 -3.45
C MET A 1 18.21 10.11 -3.14
N ASN A 2 16.95 9.90 -3.50
CA ASN A 2 15.93 10.93 -3.39
C ASN A 2 14.75 10.45 -2.53
N VAL A 3 14.30 11.33 -1.64
CA VAL A 3 13.06 11.11 -0.89
C VAL A 3 11.88 11.38 -1.80
N ILE A 4 10.89 10.50 -1.79
CA ILE A 4 9.61 10.69 -2.47
C ILE A 4 8.57 11.05 -1.42
N ASP A 5 7.83 12.11 -1.68
CA ASP A 5 6.77 12.58 -0.77
C ASP A 5 5.62 13.13 -1.58
N THR A 6 4.38 12.82 -1.19
CA THR A 6 3.19 13.30 -1.88
C THR A 6 2.04 13.50 -0.89
N LYS A 7 1.22 14.50 -1.17
CA LYS A 7 -0.02 14.74 -0.41
C LYS A 7 -1.15 13.79 -0.80
N ASN A 8 -0.96 13.05 -1.88
CA ASN A 8 -1.97 12.12 -2.40
C ASN A 8 -1.89 10.73 -1.76
N ALA A 9 -1.00 10.55 -0.78
CA ALA A 9 -0.93 9.38 0.08
C ALA A 9 -0.79 9.86 1.52
N PRO A 10 -1.12 9.01 2.52
CA PRO A 10 -1.01 9.40 3.92
C PRO A 10 0.40 9.85 4.27
N GLY A 11 0.51 10.98 4.97
CA GLY A 11 1.78 11.49 5.45
C GLY A 11 2.45 10.54 6.43
N ALA A 12 3.77 10.56 6.50
CA ALA A 12 4.51 9.78 7.47
C ALA A 12 4.20 10.26 8.89
N ILE A 13 3.80 9.33 9.75
CA ILE A 13 3.42 9.62 11.14
C ILE A 13 4.51 9.23 12.13
N GLY A 14 5.71 8.96 11.65
CA GLY A 14 6.83 8.55 12.47
C GLY A 14 8.16 8.89 11.78
N PRO A 15 9.26 8.33 12.28
CA PRO A 15 10.59 8.62 11.75
C PRO A 15 10.89 7.83 10.47
N TYR A 16 10.08 8.05 9.41
CA TYR A 16 10.26 7.36 8.13
C TYR A 16 9.75 8.25 6.98
N SER A 17 10.14 7.92 5.77
CA SER A 17 9.68 8.57 4.55
C SER A 17 8.65 7.71 3.84
N GLN A 18 7.81 8.32 3.01
CA GLN A 18 6.86 7.55 2.21
C GLN A 18 7.57 6.62 1.23
N ALA A 19 8.65 7.08 0.61
CA ALA A 19 9.45 6.27 -0.31
C ALA A 19 10.81 6.90 -0.56
N TYR A 20 11.71 6.09 -1.08
CA TYR A 20 13.03 6.52 -1.56
C TYR A 20 13.28 6.00 -2.96
N GLU A 21 13.97 6.82 -3.76
CA GLU A 21 14.53 6.40 -5.04
C GLU A 21 16.05 6.30 -4.90
N ALA A 22 16.61 5.16 -5.28
CA ALA A 22 18.06 4.94 -5.26
C ALA A 22 18.42 3.88 -6.30
N ASN A 23 19.49 4.12 -7.05
CA ASN A 23 20.04 3.18 -8.04
C ASN A 23 19.01 2.67 -9.04
N GLY A 24 18.07 3.50 -9.45
CA GLY A 24 17.03 3.12 -10.41
C GLY A 24 15.86 2.35 -9.80
N PHE A 25 15.82 2.20 -8.48
CA PHE A 25 14.71 1.53 -7.77
C PHE A 25 13.95 2.54 -6.92
N VAL A 26 12.65 2.28 -6.77
CA VAL A 26 11.81 2.99 -5.81
C VAL A 26 11.36 1.98 -4.76
N ILE A 27 11.56 2.31 -3.50
CA ILE A 27 11.15 1.47 -2.37
C ILE A 27 10.18 2.28 -1.53
N THR A 28 8.98 1.76 -1.32
CA THR A 28 7.95 2.46 -0.56
C THR A 28 7.79 1.89 0.83
N SER A 29 7.39 2.76 1.76
CA SER A 29 6.84 2.30 3.02
C SER A 29 5.50 1.62 2.77
N GLY A 30 5.10 0.75 3.68
CA GLY A 30 3.80 0.08 3.61
C GLY A 30 2.66 1.09 3.72
N GLN A 31 1.59 0.87 2.95
CA GLN A 31 0.46 1.78 2.91
C GLN A 31 -0.74 1.19 3.63
N ILE A 32 -1.19 1.89 4.66
CA ILE A 32 -2.42 1.59 5.39
C ILE A 32 -3.62 2.19 4.63
N PRO A 33 -4.84 1.70 4.87
CA PRO A 33 -6.01 2.13 4.08
C PRO A 33 -6.62 3.44 4.58
N VAL A 34 -5.79 4.45 4.77
CA VAL A 34 -6.23 5.78 5.18
C VAL A 34 -6.40 6.66 3.95
N ASN A 35 -7.56 7.31 3.84
CA ASN A 35 -7.80 8.28 2.79
C ASN A 35 -7.01 9.56 3.13
N PRO A 36 -6.06 9.98 2.30
CA PRO A 36 -5.22 11.15 2.63
C PRO A 36 -5.98 12.47 2.60
N ALA A 37 -7.14 12.54 1.96
CA ALA A 37 -7.91 13.78 1.87
C ALA A 37 -8.61 14.12 3.18
N ASP A 38 -9.09 13.13 3.93
CA ASP A 38 -9.90 13.37 5.13
C ASP A 38 -9.51 12.50 6.34
N GLY A 39 -8.52 11.64 6.20
CA GLY A 39 -8.05 10.79 7.29
C GLY A 39 -8.96 9.62 7.64
N THR A 40 -10.00 9.37 6.84
CA THR A 40 -10.94 8.28 7.11
C THR A 40 -10.41 6.93 6.62
N VAL A 41 -10.93 5.85 7.20
CA VAL A 41 -10.64 4.49 6.79
C VAL A 41 -11.96 3.85 6.33
N PRO A 42 -12.02 3.36 5.09
CA PRO A 42 -13.24 2.71 4.62
C PRO A 42 -13.49 1.39 5.35
N GLU A 43 -14.73 0.96 5.36
CA GLU A 43 -15.11 -0.31 5.98
C GLU A 43 -15.03 -1.46 4.99
N GLY A 44 -14.61 -2.61 5.49
CA GLY A 44 -14.55 -3.85 4.72
C GLY A 44 -13.25 -4.04 3.97
N ILE A 45 -12.92 -5.30 3.72
CA ILE A 45 -11.63 -5.67 3.13
C ILE A 45 -11.47 -5.13 1.71
N ALA A 46 -12.52 -5.18 0.88
CA ALA A 46 -12.42 -4.72 -0.50
C ALA A 46 -12.12 -3.22 -0.59
N ALA A 47 -12.85 -2.40 0.16
CA ALA A 47 -12.64 -0.96 0.18
C ALA A 47 -11.29 -0.57 0.79
N GLN A 48 -10.87 -1.27 1.82
CA GLN A 48 -9.57 -1.03 2.45
C GLN A 48 -8.42 -1.43 1.52
N ALA A 49 -8.53 -2.58 0.86
CA ALA A 49 -7.53 -3.00 -0.12
C ALA A 49 -7.41 -1.97 -1.25
N GLU A 50 -8.54 -1.47 -1.73
CA GLU A 50 -8.56 -0.45 -2.77
C GLU A 50 -7.86 0.84 -2.31
N GLN A 51 -8.16 1.30 -1.11
CA GLN A 51 -7.52 2.51 -0.58
C GLN A 51 -6.01 2.35 -0.41
N SER A 52 -5.56 1.20 0.12
CA SER A 52 -4.13 0.93 0.24
C SER A 52 -3.44 0.90 -1.12
N CYS A 53 -4.06 0.26 -2.11
CA CYS A 53 -3.53 0.23 -3.47
C CYS A 53 -3.47 1.63 -4.10
N LYS A 54 -4.49 2.44 -3.91
CA LYS A 54 -4.50 3.83 -4.38
C LYS A 54 -3.36 4.64 -3.76
N ASN A 55 -3.10 4.43 -2.48
CA ASN A 55 -2.02 5.12 -1.78
C ASN A 55 -0.66 4.71 -2.34
N VAL A 56 -0.45 3.43 -2.61
CA VAL A 56 0.76 2.96 -3.31
C VAL A 56 0.87 3.62 -4.68
N GLY A 57 -0.23 3.64 -5.44
CA GLY A 57 -0.26 4.25 -6.77
C GLY A 57 0.11 5.72 -6.77
N ALA A 58 -0.36 6.47 -5.76
CA ALA A 58 -0.02 7.89 -5.62
C ALA A 58 1.48 8.10 -5.39
N ILE A 59 2.10 7.24 -4.59
CA ILE A 59 3.55 7.31 -4.36
C ILE A 59 4.31 6.94 -5.63
N LEU A 60 3.87 5.90 -6.34
CA LEU A 60 4.49 5.51 -7.61
C LEU A 60 4.42 6.66 -8.62
N GLU A 61 3.26 7.31 -8.74
CA GLU A 61 3.08 8.46 -9.62
C GLU A 61 4.03 9.60 -9.25
N ALA A 62 4.15 9.90 -7.96
CA ALA A 62 5.09 10.94 -7.50
C ALA A 62 6.54 10.58 -7.84
N ALA A 63 6.85 9.31 -7.94
CA ALA A 63 8.18 8.84 -8.34
C ALA A 63 8.35 8.74 -9.87
N GLY A 64 7.31 9.03 -10.64
CA GLY A 64 7.37 8.97 -12.11
C GLY A 64 7.23 7.56 -12.69
N VAL A 65 6.68 6.63 -11.93
CA VAL A 65 6.45 5.25 -12.37
C VAL A 65 4.99 4.85 -12.15
N ASP A 66 4.62 3.67 -12.58
CA ASP A 66 3.28 3.14 -12.40
C ASP A 66 3.31 1.66 -11.99
N PHE A 67 2.13 1.08 -11.81
CA PHE A 67 2.01 -0.31 -11.35
C PHE A 67 2.66 -1.33 -12.29
N THR A 68 2.82 -1.01 -13.58
CA THR A 68 3.45 -1.95 -14.54
C THR A 68 4.94 -2.17 -14.26
N LYS A 69 5.54 -1.32 -13.44
CA LYS A 69 6.96 -1.40 -13.09
C LYS A 69 7.20 -2.04 -11.73
N VAL A 70 6.17 -2.45 -11.03
CA VAL A 70 6.32 -3.07 -9.72
C VAL A 70 6.90 -4.47 -9.86
N LEU A 71 7.96 -4.75 -9.11
CA LEU A 71 8.68 -6.02 -9.15
C LEU A 71 8.30 -6.94 -7.99
N LYS A 72 8.06 -6.37 -6.83
CA LYS A 72 7.86 -7.12 -5.59
C LYS A 72 6.95 -6.37 -4.66
N THR A 73 6.01 -7.08 -4.04
CA THR A 73 5.19 -6.55 -2.96
C THR A 73 5.22 -7.48 -1.76
N THR A 74 4.93 -6.91 -0.59
CA THR A 74 4.64 -7.67 0.60
C THR A 74 3.32 -7.15 1.14
N CYS A 75 2.36 -8.04 1.36
CA CYS A 75 1.03 -7.67 1.80
C CYS A 75 0.75 -8.30 3.16
N PHE A 76 0.13 -7.53 4.04
CA PHE A 76 -0.20 -7.97 5.39
C PHE A 76 -1.70 -7.88 5.60
N LEU A 77 -2.31 -8.96 6.07
CA LEU A 77 -3.73 -9.01 6.37
C LEU A 77 -3.94 -9.23 7.86
N ALA A 78 -5.05 -8.75 8.39
CA ALA A 78 -5.44 -9.07 9.76
C ALA A 78 -5.94 -10.52 9.86
N ASP A 79 -6.51 -11.06 8.77
CA ASP A 79 -7.09 -12.40 8.73
C ASP A 79 -6.92 -12.97 7.32
N MET A 80 -6.37 -14.17 7.20
CA MET A 80 -6.22 -14.84 5.90
C MET A 80 -7.57 -15.23 5.28
N GLY A 81 -8.66 -15.21 6.05
CA GLY A 81 -10.01 -15.34 5.49
C GLY A 81 -10.36 -14.25 4.48
N ASP A 82 -9.66 -13.12 4.53
CA ASP A 82 -9.84 -12.00 3.59
C ASP A 82 -9.01 -12.14 2.31
N PHE A 83 -8.24 -13.21 2.17
CA PHE A 83 -7.27 -13.36 1.09
C PHE A 83 -7.90 -13.28 -0.31
N ALA A 84 -8.99 -14.01 -0.54
CA ALA A 84 -9.65 -14.02 -1.84
C ALA A 84 -10.20 -12.65 -2.23
N ALA A 85 -10.88 -11.97 -1.30
CA ALA A 85 -11.43 -10.63 -1.54
C ALA A 85 -10.31 -9.60 -1.77
N PHE A 86 -9.23 -9.70 -0.99
CA PHE A 86 -8.05 -8.86 -1.17
C PHE A 86 -7.45 -9.05 -2.56
N ASN A 87 -7.28 -10.31 -2.99
CA ASN A 87 -6.69 -10.61 -4.29
C ASN A 87 -7.49 -10.07 -5.47
N GLU A 88 -8.82 -10.04 -5.38
CA GLU A 88 -9.64 -9.47 -6.45
C GLU A 88 -9.31 -7.99 -6.68
N VAL A 89 -9.15 -7.24 -5.61
CA VAL A 89 -8.80 -5.81 -5.69
C VAL A 89 -7.35 -5.65 -6.12
N TYR A 90 -6.45 -6.37 -5.48
CA TYR A 90 -5.01 -6.34 -5.77
C TYR A 90 -4.72 -6.55 -7.28
N ALA A 91 -5.39 -7.52 -7.88
CA ALA A 91 -5.18 -7.86 -9.29
C ALA A 91 -5.52 -6.71 -10.24
N LYS A 92 -6.42 -5.82 -9.85
CA LYS A 92 -6.80 -4.67 -10.69
C LYS A 92 -5.70 -3.61 -10.74
N TYR A 93 -4.87 -3.54 -9.71
CA TYR A 93 -3.81 -2.54 -9.59
C TYR A 93 -2.45 -3.09 -10.00
N PHE A 94 -2.07 -4.23 -9.49
CA PHE A 94 -0.74 -4.81 -9.73
C PHE A 94 -0.74 -5.69 -10.97
N THR A 95 -0.91 -5.06 -12.12
CA THR A 95 -1.07 -5.73 -13.42
C THR A 95 0.21 -6.39 -13.94
N SER A 96 1.37 -6.00 -13.42
CA SER A 96 2.64 -6.64 -13.76
C SER A 96 2.79 -8.04 -13.15
N LYS A 97 1.86 -8.42 -12.25
CA LYS A 97 1.93 -9.67 -11.48
C LYS A 97 3.28 -9.79 -10.76
N PRO A 98 3.60 -8.84 -9.87
CA PRO A 98 4.88 -8.84 -9.20
C PRO A 98 5.06 -10.05 -8.30
N ALA A 99 6.32 -10.39 -8.03
CA ALA A 99 6.61 -11.36 -6.98
C ALA A 99 6.00 -10.87 -5.66
N ARG A 100 5.44 -11.78 -4.86
CA ARG A 100 4.69 -11.35 -3.67
C ARG A 100 4.80 -12.32 -2.51
N SER A 101 4.82 -11.75 -1.30
CA SER A 101 4.49 -12.47 -0.08
C SER A 101 3.22 -11.84 0.51
N CYS A 102 2.27 -12.65 0.93
CA CYS A 102 1.05 -12.18 1.58
C CYS A 102 0.78 -13.05 2.79
N VAL A 103 0.74 -12.44 3.95
CA VAL A 103 0.63 -13.13 5.24
C VAL A 103 -0.37 -12.43 6.14
N ALA A 104 -0.97 -13.18 7.05
CA ALA A 104 -1.71 -12.60 8.16
C ALA A 104 -0.73 -12.30 9.29
N VAL A 105 -0.95 -11.20 9.98
CA VAL A 105 -0.13 -10.79 11.11
C VAL A 105 -0.99 -10.65 12.35
N LYS A 106 -0.35 -10.67 13.51
CA LYS A 106 -1.06 -10.56 14.79
C LYS A 106 -1.78 -9.23 14.92
N ALA A 107 -1.16 -8.15 14.46
CA ALA A 107 -1.74 -6.81 14.50
C ALA A 107 -1.12 -5.96 13.40
N LEU A 108 -1.93 -5.07 12.84
CA LEU A 108 -1.50 -4.07 11.88
C LEU A 108 -1.30 -2.73 12.60
N PRO A 109 -0.50 -1.82 12.02
CA PRO A 109 -0.39 -0.47 12.57
C PRO A 109 -1.77 0.14 12.74
N LYS A 110 -2.02 0.75 13.90
CA LYS A 110 -3.35 1.28 14.24
C LYS A 110 -4.42 0.21 14.08
N ASN A 111 -4.36 -0.84 14.90
CA ASN A 111 -5.21 -2.04 14.86
C ASN A 111 -6.68 -1.79 14.49
N GLU A 112 -7.23 -0.72 15.01
CA GLU A 112 -8.65 -0.41 14.87
C GLU A 112 -9.03 0.08 13.50
N ILE A 113 -8.09 0.35 12.63
CA ILE A 113 -8.37 1.00 11.36
C ILE A 113 -8.00 0.20 10.12
N GLY A 114 -7.48 -1.02 10.25
CA GLY A 114 -7.07 -1.70 9.04
C GLY A 114 -7.18 -3.20 9.10
N ARG A 115 -7.58 -3.80 7.96
CA ARG A 115 -7.54 -5.24 7.74
C ARG A 115 -6.51 -5.59 6.69
N ALA A 116 -5.95 -4.60 5.99
CA ALA A 116 -4.98 -4.81 4.94
C ALA A 116 -3.91 -3.72 4.94
N HIS A 117 -2.72 -4.09 4.49
CA HIS A 117 -1.55 -3.23 4.42
C HIS A 117 -0.70 -3.69 3.23
N VAL A 118 -0.40 -2.79 2.33
CA VAL A 118 0.37 -3.13 1.13
C VAL A 118 1.65 -2.33 1.03
#